data_fb072d3a6cc52b44fa5373af97ae4e30
#
_entry.id   fb072d3a6cc52b44fa5373af97ae4e30
#
_cell.length_a   1.000
_cell.length_b   1.000
_cell.length_c   1.000
_cell.angle_alpha   90.00
_cell.angle_beta   90.00
_cell.angle_gamma   90.00
#
_symmetry.space_group_name_H-M   'P 1'
#
loop_
_entity.id
_entity.type
_entity.pdbx_description
1 polymer ?
#
loop_
_entity_poly.entity_id
_entity_poly.type
_entity_poly.pdbx_seq_one_letter_code
_entity_poly.pdbx_strand_id
1 'polypeptide(L)'
;MTLKRLHTFLFLLVIFLGCTERKQSVSGDRTHVVLLGTGTPNADPNRSGPSLAIVVDDVSYIVDCGPGVVRRAATASLQGIEGLQPNKLNRLFITHLHSDHTTGYADFILTPAVLERTGPVEVFGPKGIREMNDHIMAAYRQDYDIRIFGLEKGDSLAYKVNVHEMKPGIVYKDSLVQVHAFLVKHGPWEEAYGFKFITPDKSIVVSGDCTYSERIIEMCNGCDILIHEVYSLDGYSRRPEKWKTYHKDFHTSSRDLAKLANLAKPKLLVLNHQLIWDSTEEKLLEEIKSQYTGKVVSGKDLDIF
;
A
#
# COMPACT_ATOMS: atom_id res chain seq x y z
N MET A 1 71.66 -29.04 28.22
CA MET A 1 71.10 -27.70 28.04
C MET A 1 69.94 -27.80 27.04
N THR A 2 68.75 -27.95 27.54
CA THR A 2 67.52 -28.13 26.73
C THR A 2 66.66 -26.89 26.76
N LEU A 3 66.54 -26.23 25.58
CA LEU A 3 65.81 -24.99 25.40
C LEU A 3 64.30 -25.33 25.24
N LYS A 4 63.46 -24.93 26.21
CA LYS A 4 61.99 -25.02 26.11
C LYS A 4 61.51 -23.85 25.29
N ARG A 5 60.87 -24.15 24.15
CA ARG A 5 60.11 -23.16 23.34
C ARG A 5 58.73 -22.94 23.97
N LEU A 6 58.47 -21.71 24.38
CA LEU A 6 57.16 -21.25 24.87
C LEU A 6 56.32 -20.83 23.67
N HIS A 7 55.21 -21.53 23.43
CA HIS A 7 54.24 -21.17 22.41
C HIS A 7 53.17 -20.28 23.04
N THR A 8 53.20 -18.99 22.69
CA THR A 8 52.15 -18.03 23.09
C THR A 8 50.97 -18.18 22.13
N PHE A 9 49.83 -18.71 22.62
CA PHE A 9 48.57 -18.70 21.90
C PHE A 9 47.91 -17.35 22.02
N LEU A 10 47.80 -16.63 20.88
CA LEU A 10 47.08 -15.37 20.78
C LEU A 10 45.60 -15.71 20.52
N PHE A 11 44.73 -15.51 21.53
CA PHE A 11 43.29 -15.64 21.37
C PHE A 11 42.76 -14.35 20.69
N LEU A 12 42.35 -14.48 19.41
CA LEU A 12 41.65 -13.43 18.70
C LEU A 12 40.20 -13.41 19.17
N LEU A 13 39.83 -12.39 19.99
CA LEU A 13 38.44 -12.15 20.41
C LEU A 13 37.69 -11.49 19.23
N VAL A 14 36.93 -12.30 18.49
CA VAL A 14 36.02 -11.78 17.47
C VAL A 14 34.77 -11.22 18.17
N ILE A 15 34.71 -9.89 18.28
CA ILE A 15 33.51 -9.20 18.77
C ILE A 15 32.49 -9.22 17.62
N PHE A 16 31.50 -10.08 17.70
CA PHE A 16 30.28 -9.98 16.88
C PHE A 16 29.51 -8.71 17.32
N LEU A 17 29.66 -7.64 16.57
CA LEU A 17 28.70 -6.53 16.61
C LEU A 17 27.39 -7.05 16.02
N GLY A 18 26.52 -7.57 16.89
CA GLY A 18 25.15 -7.86 16.54
C GLY A 18 24.47 -6.57 16.12
N CYS A 19 24.08 -6.52 14.85
CA CYS A 19 23.13 -5.51 14.36
C CYS A 19 21.82 -5.77 15.11
N THR A 20 21.55 -5.04 16.20
CA THR A 20 20.23 -5.00 16.82
C THR A 20 19.35 -4.21 15.88
N GLU A 21 18.59 -4.93 15.06
CA GLU A 21 17.43 -4.34 14.38
C GLU A 21 16.59 -3.66 15.47
N ARG A 22 16.46 -2.36 15.34
CA ARG A 22 15.57 -1.56 16.17
C ARG A 22 14.14 -2.04 15.87
N LYS A 23 13.56 -2.88 16.74
CA LYS A 23 12.11 -3.07 16.76
C LYS A 23 11.51 -1.67 16.96
N GLN A 24 10.87 -1.13 15.90
CA GLN A 24 10.02 0.04 16.06
C GLN A 24 8.98 -0.33 17.12
N SER A 25 8.97 0.40 18.25
CA SER A 25 7.91 0.22 19.24
C SER A 25 6.61 0.65 18.57
N VAL A 26 5.71 -0.31 18.33
CA VAL A 26 4.35 -0.03 17.92
C VAL A 26 3.76 0.87 19.00
N SER A 27 3.32 2.07 18.65
CA SER A 27 2.68 3.01 19.57
C SER A 27 1.44 2.36 20.17
N GLY A 28 0.97 2.81 21.32
CA GLY A 28 -0.27 2.31 21.93
C GLY A 28 -1.55 2.67 21.14
N ASP A 29 -1.42 3.12 19.89
CA ASP A 29 -2.52 3.43 19.00
C ASP A 29 -3.20 2.15 18.50
N ARG A 30 -4.52 2.21 18.37
CA ARG A 30 -5.32 1.10 17.86
C ARG A 30 -5.21 0.94 16.35
N THR A 31 -4.93 2.06 15.64
CA THR A 31 -4.88 2.12 14.17
C THR A 31 -3.46 2.36 13.68
N HIS A 32 -3.01 1.51 12.79
CA HIS A 32 -1.74 1.65 12.06
C HIS A 32 -2.00 1.74 10.56
N VAL A 33 -1.26 2.59 9.88
CA VAL A 33 -1.18 2.62 8.42
C VAL A 33 0.17 2.06 8.00
N VAL A 34 0.17 1.01 7.20
CA VAL A 34 1.39 0.34 6.71
C VAL A 34 1.47 0.47 5.20
N LEU A 35 2.54 1.05 4.68
CA LEU A 35 2.78 1.08 3.23
C LEU A 35 3.36 -0.27 2.80
N LEU A 36 2.57 -1.11 2.15
CA LEU A 36 3.02 -2.43 1.68
C LEU A 36 3.82 -2.32 0.38
N GLY A 37 3.54 -1.30 -0.41
CA GLY A 37 4.26 -1.00 -1.64
C GLY A 37 4.04 0.45 -2.06
N THR A 38 5.12 1.11 -2.41
CA THR A 38 5.17 2.54 -2.78
C THR A 38 5.64 2.76 -4.21
N GLY A 39 5.77 1.66 -4.97
CA GLY A 39 6.20 1.69 -6.36
C GLY A 39 5.17 2.30 -7.30
N THR A 40 5.50 2.30 -8.58
CA THR A 40 4.72 2.79 -9.70
C THR A 40 4.78 1.72 -10.81
N PRO A 41 4.22 1.93 -12.01
CA PRO A 41 4.40 0.96 -13.11
C PRO A 41 5.85 0.68 -13.50
N ASN A 42 6.80 1.51 -13.06
CA ASN A 42 8.23 1.26 -13.27
C ASN A 42 8.71 0.15 -12.33
N ALA A 43 9.35 -0.87 -12.88
CA ALA A 43 9.85 -2.01 -12.13
C ALA A 43 11.10 -1.63 -11.31
N ASP A 44 10.89 -0.97 -10.17
CA ASP A 44 11.95 -0.69 -9.19
C ASP A 44 12.13 -1.91 -8.28
N PRO A 45 13.33 -2.52 -8.21
CA PRO A 45 13.57 -3.68 -7.37
C PRO A 45 13.45 -3.40 -5.86
N ASN A 46 13.50 -2.14 -5.46
CA ASN A 46 13.44 -1.72 -4.04
C ASN A 46 12.04 -1.31 -3.59
N ARG A 47 11.06 -1.24 -4.51
CA ARG A 47 9.69 -0.83 -4.23
C ARG A 47 8.70 -1.84 -4.81
N SER A 48 7.87 -2.39 -3.96
CA SER A 48 6.72 -3.21 -4.39
C SER A 48 5.65 -2.32 -5.05
N GLY A 49 4.78 -2.93 -5.84
CA GLY A 49 3.68 -2.18 -6.47
C GLY A 49 2.72 -1.57 -5.46
N PRO A 50 1.94 -0.56 -5.87
CA PRO A 50 1.09 0.21 -4.98
C PRO A 50 0.19 -0.67 -4.13
N SER A 51 0.33 -0.58 -2.81
CA SER A 51 -0.54 -1.22 -1.84
C SER A 51 -0.29 -0.63 -0.46
N LEU A 52 -1.33 -0.48 0.33
CA LEU A 52 -1.22 -0.10 1.73
C LEU A 52 -2.27 -0.84 2.58
N ALA A 53 -2.01 -0.91 3.87
CA ALA A 53 -2.93 -1.48 4.84
C ALA A 53 -3.33 -0.46 5.90
N ILE A 54 -4.61 -0.39 6.22
CA ILE A 54 -5.11 0.17 7.47
C ILE A 54 -5.35 -1.03 8.39
N VAL A 55 -4.71 -1.05 9.54
CA VAL A 55 -4.83 -2.14 10.53
C VAL A 55 -5.40 -1.56 11.81
N VAL A 56 -6.52 -2.09 12.28
CA VAL A 56 -7.20 -1.67 13.51
C VAL A 56 -7.40 -2.89 14.40
N ASP A 57 -6.83 -2.89 15.59
CA ASP A 57 -6.93 -4.02 16.55
C ASP A 57 -6.69 -5.38 15.86
N ASP A 58 -5.60 -5.52 15.09
CA ASP A 58 -5.21 -6.72 14.34
C ASP A 58 -6.16 -7.15 13.20
N VAL A 59 -7.09 -6.30 12.78
CA VAL A 59 -7.90 -6.48 11.58
C VAL A 59 -7.38 -5.60 10.46
N SER A 60 -7.06 -6.19 9.31
CA SER A 60 -6.49 -5.48 8.17
C SER A 60 -7.52 -5.16 7.08
N TYR A 61 -7.37 -3.97 6.50
CA TYR A 61 -8.12 -3.43 5.37
C TYR A 61 -7.09 -2.98 4.34
N ILE A 62 -6.98 -3.72 3.23
CA ILE A 62 -5.94 -3.51 2.22
C ILE A 62 -6.49 -2.60 1.13
N VAL A 63 -5.72 -1.60 0.73
CA VAL A 63 -6.01 -0.73 -0.42
C VAL A 63 -5.00 -1.04 -1.51
N ASP A 64 -5.50 -1.42 -2.66
CA ASP A 64 -4.79 -1.90 -3.83
C ASP A 64 -3.92 -3.15 -3.57
N CYS A 65 -3.64 -3.88 -4.62
CA CYS A 65 -2.85 -5.10 -4.56
C CYS A 65 -1.84 -5.14 -5.72
N GLY A 66 -0.93 -4.19 -5.71
CA GLY A 66 0.22 -4.22 -6.60
C GLY A 66 1.11 -5.44 -6.37
N PRO A 67 2.06 -5.74 -7.29
CA PRO A 67 2.92 -6.90 -7.17
C PRO A 67 3.73 -6.87 -5.86
N GLY A 68 3.70 -8.00 -5.12
CA GLY A 68 4.41 -8.17 -3.85
C GLY A 68 3.57 -7.98 -2.59
N VAL A 69 2.30 -7.59 -2.70
CA VAL A 69 1.40 -7.26 -1.56
C VAL A 69 1.43 -8.30 -0.44
N VAL A 70 1.27 -9.59 -0.75
CA VAL A 70 1.21 -10.65 0.28
C VAL A 70 2.56 -10.84 0.98
N ARG A 71 3.66 -10.76 0.25
CA ARG A 71 5.01 -10.87 0.82
C ARG A 71 5.35 -9.70 1.72
N ARG A 72 4.92 -8.49 1.33
CA ARG A 72 5.11 -7.29 2.16
C ARG A 72 4.23 -7.31 3.41
N ALA A 73 2.98 -7.78 3.30
CA ALA A 73 2.12 -8.01 4.46
C ALA A 73 2.77 -9.02 5.43
N ALA A 74 3.28 -10.14 4.92
CA ALA A 74 4.03 -11.11 5.72
C ALA A 74 5.24 -10.48 6.41
N THR A 75 6.02 -9.63 5.71
CA THR A 75 7.15 -8.92 6.33
C THR A 75 6.69 -7.99 7.45
N ALA A 76 5.65 -7.18 7.22
CA ALA A 76 5.11 -6.30 8.23
C ALA A 76 4.58 -7.06 9.45
N SER A 77 3.98 -8.27 9.25
CA SER A 77 3.54 -9.10 10.37
C SER A 77 4.70 -9.59 11.22
N LEU A 78 5.84 -9.93 10.62
CA LEU A 78 7.07 -10.29 11.33
C LEU A 78 7.68 -9.11 12.10
N GLN A 79 7.36 -7.88 11.71
CA GLN A 79 7.74 -6.64 12.39
C GLN A 79 6.77 -6.26 13.52
N GLY A 80 5.74 -7.07 13.79
CA GLY A 80 4.82 -6.89 14.90
C GLY A 80 3.42 -6.39 14.53
N ILE A 81 3.08 -6.28 13.25
CA ILE A 81 1.71 -5.96 12.81
C ILE A 81 0.94 -7.26 12.53
N GLU A 82 0.47 -7.90 13.59
CA GLU A 82 -0.13 -9.24 13.52
C GLU A 82 -1.36 -9.35 12.62
N GLY A 83 -2.09 -8.24 12.41
CA GLY A 83 -3.22 -8.17 11.48
C GLY A 83 -2.82 -8.39 10.02
N LEU A 84 -1.52 -8.36 9.69
CA LEU A 84 -0.97 -8.58 8.35
C LEU A 84 -0.41 -9.99 8.15
N GLN A 85 -0.65 -10.93 9.07
CA GLN A 85 -0.39 -12.34 8.79
C GLN A 85 -1.16 -12.74 7.52
N PRO A 86 -0.52 -13.45 6.57
CA PRO A 86 -1.14 -13.73 5.27
C PRO A 86 -2.53 -14.38 5.36
N ASN A 87 -2.73 -15.30 6.30
CA ASN A 87 -4.02 -15.96 6.50
C ASN A 87 -5.12 -15.05 7.10
N LYS A 88 -4.79 -13.82 7.50
CA LYS A 88 -5.77 -12.81 7.97
C LYS A 88 -6.21 -11.85 6.86
N LEU A 89 -5.57 -11.88 5.68
CA LEU A 89 -5.86 -10.98 4.57
C LEU A 89 -7.17 -11.38 3.88
N ASN A 90 -8.25 -10.66 4.14
CA ASN A 90 -9.58 -11.00 3.61
C ASN A 90 -10.45 -9.80 3.23
N ARG A 91 -9.91 -8.57 3.24
CA ARG A 91 -10.62 -7.35 2.79
C ARG A 91 -9.72 -6.55 1.87
N LEU A 92 -10.19 -6.26 0.66
CA LEU A 92 -9.44 -5.57 -0.38
C LEU A 92 -10.31 -4.47 -1.00
N PHE A 93 -9.75 -3.26 -1.08
CA PHE A 93 -10.36 -2.08 -1.70
C PHE A 93 -9.50 -1.65 -2.88
N ILE A 94 -10.02 -1.67 -4.09
CA ILE A 94 -9.30 -1.32 -5.31
C ILE A 94 -9.68 0.10 -5.74
N THR A 95 -8.69 0.96 -5.90
CA THR A 95 -8.89 2.35 -6.34
C THR A 95 -9.29 2.43 -7.80
N HIS A 96 -8.61 1.72 -8.68
CA HIS A 96 -8.85 1.63 -10.11
C HIS A 96 -8.15 0.40 -10.71
N LEU A 97 -8.40 0.08 -11.99
CA LEU A 97 -7.96 -1.19 -12.57
C LEU A 97 -6.65 -1.09 -13.38
N HIS A 98 -5.77 -0.11 -13.13
CA HIS A 98 -4.43 -0.17 -13.69
C HIS A 98 -3.67 -1.41 -13.18
N SER A 99 -2.80 -1.94 -14.02
CA SER A 99 -2.12 -3.22 -13.75
C SER A 99 -1.19 -3.16 -12.53
N ASP A 100 -0.53 -2.05 -12.28
CA ASP A 100 0.35 -1.90 -11.12
C ASP A 100 -0.42 -1.89 -9.78
N HIS A 101 -1.71 -1.55 -9.79
CA HIS A 101 -2.61 -1.64 -8.62
C HIS A 101 -3.28 -3.01 -8.47
N THR A 102 -3.24 -3.87 -9.49
CA THR A 102 -4.04 -5.10 -9.55
C THR A 102 -3.28 -6.38 -9.89
N THR A 103 -2.02 -6.33 -10.36
CA THR A 103 -1.29 -7.56 -10.76
C THR A 103 -1.01 -8.52 -9.61
N GLY A 104 -1.05 -8.10 -8.36
CA GLY A 104 -1.00 -8.96 -7.19
C GLY A 104 -2.35 -9.57 -6.78
N TYR A 105 -3.44 -9.33 -7.53
CA TYR A 105 -4.78 -9.79 -7.17
C TYR A 105 -4.88 -11.31 -7.03
N ALA A 106 -4.33 -12.06 -7.96
CA ALA A 106 -4.31 -13.52 -7.87
C ALA A 106 -3.51 -14.00 -6.65
N ASP A 107 -2.34 -13.41 -6.37
CA ASP A 107 -1.52 -13.70 -5.19
C ASP A 107 -2.30 -13.41 -3.89
N PHE A 108 -3.03 -12.29 -3.84
CA PHE A 108 -3.84 -11.89 -2.68
C PHE A 108 -5.00 -12.85 -2.38
N ILE A 109 -5.59 -13.45 -3.40
CA ILE A 109 -6.68 -14.42 -3.22
C ILE A 109 -6.12 -15.80 -2.87
N LEU A 110 -5.14 -16.28 -3.64
CA LEU A 110 -4.73 -17.69 -3.62
C LEU A 110 -3.70 -17.98 -2.53
N THR A 111 -2.67 -17.17 -2.36
CA THR A 111 -1.61 -17.44 -1.37
C THR A 111 -2.13 -17.47 0.07
N PRO A 112 -2.98 -16.53 0.52
CA PRO A 112 -3.59 -16.63 1.85
C PRO A 112 -4.51 -17.85 2.02
N ALA A 113 -5.20 -18.29 0.95
CA ALA A 113 -6.03 -19.49 1.00
C ALA A 113 -5.18 -20.76 1.23
N VAL A 114 -4.02 -20.88 0.55
CA VAL A 114 -3.04 -21.94 0.79
C VAL A 114 -2.49 -21.91 2.22
N LEU A 115 -2.42 -20.73 2.82
CA LEU A 115 -1.96 -20.53 4.20
C LEU A 115 -3.11 -20.57 5.22
N GLU A 116 -4.20 -21.27 4.89
CA GLU A 116 -5.33 -21.55 5.78
C GLU A 116 -6.13 -20.30 6.20
N ARG A 117 -6.30 -19.33 5.26
CA ARG A 117 -7.27 -18.26 5.51
C ARG A 117 -8.65 -18.83 5.76
N THR A 118 -9.31 -18.36 6.81
CA THR A 118 -10.67 -18.75 7.12
C THR A 118 -11.68 -17.85 6.42
N GLY A 119 -12.60 -18.46 5.64
CA GLY A 119 -13.68 -17.76 4.97
C GLY A 119 -13.29 -16.97 3.70
N PRO A 120 -14.24 -16.28 3.08
CA PRO A 120 -14.06 -15.60 1.80
C PRO A 120 -13.27 -14.32 1.90
N VAL A 121 -12.80 -13.85 0.72
CA VAL A 121 -12.29 -12.49 0.54
C VAL A 121 -13.44 -11.57 0.17
N GLU A 122 -13.53 -10.43 0.82
CA GLU A 122 -14.40 -9.32 0.43
C GLU A 122 -13.60 -8.34 -0.43
N VAL A 123 -13.98 -8.17 -1.69
CA VAL A 123 -13.33 -7.26 -2.65
C VAL A 123 -14.28 -6.16 -3.04
N PHE A 124 -13.86 -4.92 -2.83
CA PHE A 124 -14.56 -3.70 -3.21
C PHE A 124 -13.75 -2.98 -4.29
N GLY A 125 -14.35 -2.71 -5.45
CA GLY A 125 -13.62 -2.07 -6.55
C GLY A 125 -14.55 -1.39 -7.55
N PRO A 126 -13.98 -0.73 -8.57
CA PRO A 126 -14.74 -0.08 -9.63
C PRO A 126 -15.44 -1.12 -10.52
N LYS A 127 -16.32 -0.64 -11.37
CA LYS A 127 -16.92 -1.46 -12.44
C LYS A 127 -15.83 -2.17 -13.25
N GLY A 128 -16.05 -3.47 -13.50
CA GLY A 128 -15.09 -4.36 -14.19
C GLY A 128 -14.26 -5.22 -13.23
N ILE A 129 -14.23 -4.93 -11.92
CA ILE A 129 -13.51 -5.78 -10.95
C ILE A 129 -14.12 -7.19 -10.88
N ARG A 130 -15.42 -7.33 -11.06
CA ARG A 130 -16.10 -8.63 -11.09
C ARG A 130 -15.62 -9.46 -12.28
N GLU A 131 -15.62 -8.88 -13.47
CA GLU A 131 -15.16 -9.56 -14.68
C GLU A 131 -13.68 -9.98 -14.55
N MET A 132 -12.84 -9.09 -14.03
CA MET A 132 -11.43 -9.39 -13.76
C MET A 132 -11.28 -10.56 -12.77
N ASN A 133 -12.05 -10.56 -11.67
CA ASN A 133 -12.07 -11.66 -10.71
C ASN A 133 -12.44 -12.98 -11.37
N ASP A 134 -13.53 -13.01 -12.12
CA ASP A 134 -14.07 -14.23 -12.71
C ASP A 134 -13.07 -14.86 -13.69
N HIS A 135 -12.39 -14.04 -14.50
CA HIS A 135 -11.34 -14.51 -15.41
C HIS A 135 -10.09 -15.01 -14.66
N ILE A 136 -9.66 -14.33 -13.61
CA ILE A 136 -8.52 -14.76 -12.79
C ILE A 136 -8.85 -16.08 -12.09
N MET A 137 -10.01 -16.19 -11.47
CA MET A 137 -10.43 -17.44 -10.82
C MET A 137 -10.58 -18.60 -11.83
N ALA A 138 -11.08 -18.33 -13.03
CA ALA A 138 -11.12 -19.35 -14.09
C ALA A 138 -9.71 -19.80 -14.53
N ALA A 139 -8.74 -18.88 -14.61
CA ALA A 139 -7.36 -19.20 -14.98
C ALA A 139 -6.67 -20.13 -13.96
N TYR A 140 -6.98 -19.99 -12.67
CA TYR A 140 -6.38 -20.79 -11.59
C TYR A 140 -7.24 -21.98 -11.14
N ARG A 141 -8.32 -22.29 -11.86
CA ARG A 141 -9.27 -23.35 -11.49
C ARG A 141 -8.61 -24.68 -11.20
N GLN A 142 -7.70 -25.11 -12.05
CA GLN A 142 -6.99 -26.38 -11.87
C GLN A 142 -6.19 -26.42 -10.57
N ASP A 143 -5.54 -25.31 -10.19
CA ASP A 143 -4.75 -25.24 -8.97
C ASP A 143 -5.63 -25.40 -7.72
N TYR A 144 -6.66 -24.55 -7.58
CA TYR A 144 -7.48 -24.61 -6.37
C TYR A 144 -8.38 -25.85 -6.31
N ASP A 145 -8.82 -26.42 -7.44
CA ASP A 145 -9.54 -27.70 -7.44
C ASP A 145 -8.64 -28.85 -6.90
N ILE A 146 -7.38 -28.89 -7.32
CA ILE A 146 -6.41 -29.88 -6.79
C ILE A 146 -6.19 -29.70 -5.28
N ARG A 147 -6.11 -28.44 -4.80
CA ARG A 147 -5.92 -28.16 -3.37
C ARG A 147 -7.15 -28.52 -2.52
N ILE A 148 -8.36 -28.23 -3.02
CA ILE A 148 -9.60 -28.51 -2.30
C ILE A 148 -9.91 -30.01 -2.30
N PHE A 149 -9.83 -30.66 -3.45
CA PHE A 149 -10.28 -32.05 -3.63
C PHE A 149 -9.13 -33.08 -3.54
N GLY A 150 -7.88 -32.61 -3.62
CA GLY A 150 -6.67 -33.45 -3.54
C GLY A 150 -6.25 -33.78 -2.10
N LEU A 151 -4.93 -33.95 -1.88
CA LEU A 151 -4.38 -34.38 -0.59
C LEU A 151 -4.39 -33.28 0.48
N GLU A 152 -4.36 -31.98 0.09
CA GLU A 152 -4.35 -30.86 1.03
C GLU A 152 -5.71 -30.72 1.76
N LYS A 153 -6.82 -31.09 1.11
CA LYS A 153 -8.16 -30.94 1.67
C LYS A 153 -8.48 -29.50 2.12
N GLY A 154 -8.02 -28.52 1.33
CA GLY A 154 -8.18 -27.12 1.61
C GLY A 154 -9.63 -26.69 1.78
N ASP A 155 -9.87 -25.67 2.60
CA ASP A 155 -11.22 -25.13 2.78
C ASP A 155 -11.67 -24.38 1.51
N SER A 156 -12.74 -24.85 0.89
CA SER A 156 -13.31 -24.22 -0.30
C SER A 156 -13.77 -22.78 -0.06
N LEU A 157 -14.14 -22.42 1.17
CA LEU A 157 -14.54 -21.06 1.52
C LEU A 157 -13.36 -20.08 1.45
N ALA A 158 -12.13 -20.56 1.70
CA ALA A 158 -10.93 -19.74 1.58
C ALA A 158 -10.65 -19.26 0.15
N TYR A 159 -11.12 -20.00 -0.85
CA TYR A 159 -11.00 -19.65 -2.28
C TYR A 159 -12.21 -18.84 -2.82
N LYS A 160 -13.24 -18.63 -1.99
CA LYS A 160 -14.39 -17.83 -2.39
C LYS A 160 -14.07 -16.33 -2.33
N VAL A 161 -14.51 -15.60 -3.37
CA VAL A 161 -14.40 -14.14 -3.45
C VAL A 161 -15.79 -13.53 -3.56
N ASN A 162 -16.12 -12.63 -2.65
CA ASN A 162 -17.32 -11.83 -2.71
C ASN A 162 -16.95 -10.47 -3.31
N VAL A 163 -17.35 -10.23 -4.55
CA VAL A 163 -16.99 -9.01 -5.28
C VAL A 163 -18.13 -7.99 -5.19
N HIS A 164 -17.79 -6.76 -4.83
CA HIS A 164 -18.66 -5.60 -4.72
C HIS A 164 -18.18 -4.50 -5.67
N GLU A 165 -18.90 -4.27 -6.77
CA GLU A 165 -18.68 -3.08 -7.58
C GLU A 165 -19.25 -1.88 -6.86
N MET A 166 -18.38 -0.91 -6.58
CA MET A 166 -18.69 0.22 -5.72
C MET A 166 -19.47 1.33 -6.45
N LYS A 167 -20.08 2.17 -5.63
CA LYS A 167 -20.53 3.53 -6.01
C LYS A 167 -20.04 4.51 -4.95
N PRO A 168 -19.92 5.81 -5.27
CA PRO A 168 -19.53 6.80 -4.26
C PRO A 168 -20.45 6.77 -3.04
N GLY A 169 -19.86 6.82 -1.85
CA GLY A 169 -20.56 6.75 -0.57
C GLY A 169 -19.91 5.78 0.41
N ILE A 170 -20.65 5.33 1.41
CA ILE A 170 -20.19 4.30 2.34
C ILE A 170 -20.23 2.94 1.61
N VAL A 171 -19.06 2.37 1.37
CA VAL A 171 -18.90 1.08 0.66
C VAL A 171 -18.68 -0.10 1.61
N TYR A 172 -18.21 0.19 2.83
CA TYR A 172 -17.99 -0.82 3.86
C TYR A 172 -18.18 -0.24 5.25
N LYS A 173 -18.69 -1.05 6.18
CA LYS A 173 -18.78 -0.69 7.59
C LYS A 173 -18.80 -1.96 8.44
N ASP A 174 -17.97 -1.99 9.47
CA ASP A 174 -18.02 -2.97 10.55
C ASP A 174 -17.93 -2.28 11.94
N SER A 175 -17.57 -3.01 12.99
CA SER A 175 -17.43 -2.47 14.33
C SER A 175 -16.18 -1.60 14.52
N LEU A 176 -15.20 -1.70 13.63
CA LEU A 176 -13.89 -1.04 13.74
C LEU A 176 -13.71 0.10 12.74
N VAL A 177 -14.28 -0.03 11.54
CA VAL A 177 -14.00 0.88 10.42
C VAL A 177 -15.27 1.23 9.65
N GLN A 178 -15.35 2.47 9.21
CA GLN A 178 -16.26 2.90 8.14
C GLN A 178 -15.45 3.41 6.97
N VAL A 179 -15.71 2.88 5.76
CA VAL A 179 -15.00 3.23 4.53
C VAL A 179 -15.94 3.96 3.58
N HIS A 180 -15.54 5.18 3.21
CA HIS A 180 -16.18 5.97 2.17
C HIS A 180 -15.33 5.92 0.90
N ALA A 181 -15.93 5.54 -0.22
CA ALA A 181 -15.34 5.71 -1.55
C ALA A 181 -15.83 7.02 -2.17
N PHE A 182 -14.95 7.74 -2.85
CA PHE A 182 -15.28 8.95 -3.58
C PHE A 182 -14.53 9.00 -4.91
N LEU A 183 -15.19 9.53 -5.94
CA LEU A 183 -14.57 9.63 -7.27
C LEU A 183 -13.47 10.68 -7.29
N VAL A 184 -12.39 10.33 -8.00
CA VAL A 184 -11.29 11.22 -8.37
C VAL A 184 -11.10 11.16 -9.88
N LYS A 185 -10.46 12.19 -10.47
CA LYS A 185 -10.16 12.19 -11.89
C LYS A 185 -8.79 11.55 -12.16
N HIS A 186 -8.76 10.49 -12.97
CA HIS A 186 -7.54 9.81 -13.39
C HIS A 186 -7.60 9.53 -14.90
N GLY A 187 -7.18 10.50 -15.72
CA GLY A 187 -7.27 10.42 -17.18
C GLY A 187 -8.68 10.08 -17.67
N PRO A 188 -8.86 9.06 -18.55
CA PRO A 188 -10.14 8.64 -19.09
C PRO A 188 -10.90 7.62 -18.22
N TRP A 189 -10.37 7.22 -17.05
CA TRP A 189 -11.07 6.29 -16.16
C TRP A 189 -12.35 6.94 -15.63
N GLU A 190 -13.51 6.35 -15.95
CA GLU A 190 -14.81 6.82 -15.45
C GLU A 190 -14.94 6.59 -13.94
N GLU A 191 -14.37 5.50 -13.46
CA GLU A 191 -14.38 5.09 -12.06
C GLU A 191 -12.95 4.91 -11.55
N ALA A 192 -12.37 5.97 -11.00
CA ALA A 192 -11.21 5.95 -10.14
C ALA A 192 -11.61 6.49 -8.77
N TYR A 193 -11.20 5.82 -7.70
CA TYR A 193 -11.65 6.11 -6.35
C TYR A 193 -10.49 6.51 -5.43
N GLY A 194 -10.76 7.52 -4.59
CA GLY A 194 -10.09 7.70 -3.32
C GLY A 194 -10.93 7.10 -2.19
N PHE A 195 -10.31 6.84 -1.06
CA PHE A 195 -10.99 6.31 0.13
C PHE A 195 -10.77 7.18 1.35
N LYS A 196 -11.81 7.29 2.19
CA LYS A 196 -11.68 7.78 3.56
C LYS A 196 -12.04 6.66 4.53
N PHE A 197 -11.08 6.31 5.38
CA PHE A 197 -11.26 5.39 6.49
C PHE A 197 -11.49 6.20 7.77
N ILE A 198 -12.53 5.85 8.50
CA ILE A 198 -12.84 6.38 9.82
C ILE A 198 -12.71 5.22 10.79
N THR A 199 -11.72 5.27 11.67
CA THR A 199 -11.42 4.29 12.70
C THR A 199 -11.71 4.84 14.09
N PRO A 200 -11.58 4.08 15.18
CA PRO A 200 -11.85 4.60 16.52
C PRO A 200 -10.97 5.77 16.96
N ASP A 201 -9.76 5.89 16.41
CA ASP A 201 -8.74 6.85 16.85
C ASP A 201 -8.14 7.68 15.70
N LYS A 202 -8.42 7.35 14.43
CA LYS A 202 -7.87 8.09 13.27
C LYS A 202 -8.89 8.28 12.15
N SER A 203 -8.68 9.34 11.38
CA SER A 203 -9.28 9.54 10.05
C SER A 203 -8.19 9.56 9.00
N ILE A 204 -8.26 8.67 8.02
CA ILE A 204 -7.24 8.45 7.01
C ILE A 204 -7.85 8.64 5.64
N VAL A 205 -7.21 9.44 4.78
CA VAL A 205 -7.62 9.63 3.39
C VAL A 205 -6.53 9.10 2.47
N VAL A 206 -6.93 8.28 1.51
CA VAL A 206 -6.07 7.72 0.46
C VAL A 206 -6.56 8.28 -0.87
N SER A 207 -5.67 8.93 -1.63
CA SER A 207 -6.07 9.58 -2.88
C SER A 207 -6.43 8.58 -3.99
N GLY A 208 -5.80 7.40 -4.03
CA GLY A 208 -5.61 6.67 -5.28
C GLY A 208 -4.79 7.50 -6.26
N ASP A 209 -4.72 7.10 -7.52
CA ASP A 209 -4.09 7.90 -8.57
C ASP A 209 -5.06 8.95 -9.08
N CYS A 210 -4.62 10.21 -9.15
CA CYS A 210 -5.52 11.29 -9.54
C CYS A 210 -4.81 12.59 -9.91
N THR A 211 -5.48 13.43 -10.66
CA THR A 211 -5.12 14.85 -10.77
C THR A 211 -5.57 15.61 -9.53
N TYR A 212 -5.21 16.91 -9.41
CA TYR A 212 -5.71 17.79 -8.35
C TYR A 212 -7.22 17.64 -8.15
N SER A 213 -7.64 17.36 -6.92
CA SER A 213 -9.05 17.07 -6.60
C SER A 213 -9.52 17.85 -5.37
N GLU A 214 -10.52 18.71 -5.56
CA GLU A 214 -11.21 19.39 -4.46
C GLU A 214 -11.93 18.40 -3.55
N ARG A 215 -12.34 17.25 -4.11
CA ARG A 215 -13.00 16.21 -3.32
C ARG A 215 -12.08 15.63 -2.24
N ILE A 216 -10.77 15.54 -2.50
CA ILE A 216 -9.79 15.11 -1.48
C ILE A 216 -9.70 16.16 -0.35
N ILE A 217 -9.78 17.47 -0.68
CA ILE A 217 -9.78 18.54 0.32
C ILE A 217 -10.99 18.38 1.24
N GLU A 218 -12.18 18.19 0.67
CA GLU A 218 -13.42 17.98 1.43
C GLU A 218 -13.35 16.73 2.31
N MET A 219 -12.87 15.62 1.76
CA MET A 219 -12.83 14.34 2.47
C MET A 219 -11.77 14.34 3.57
N CYS A 220 -10.63 14.99 3.37
CA CYS A 220 -9.59 15.13 4.39
C CYS A 220 -10.04 16.11 5.49
N ASN A 221 -10.25 17.37 5.18
CA ASN A 221 -10.71 18.41 6.10
C ASN A 221 -10.12 18.29 7.50
N GLY A 222 -8.79 18.31 7.61
CA GLY A 222 -8.07 18.14 8.87
C GLY A 222 -7.87 16.68 9.30
N CYS A 223 -7.91 15.72 8.37
CA CYS A 223 -7.70 14.31 8.66
C CYS A 223 -6.34 14.04 9.33
N ASP A 224 -6.23 12.91 10.03
CA ASP A 224 -5.00 12.56 10.74
C ASP A 224 -3.89 12.23 9.76
N ILE A 225 -4.20 11.45 8.70
CA ILE A 225 -3.24 11.08 7.68
C ILE A 225 -3.88 11.25 6.28
N LEU A 226 -3.20 11.99 5.41
CA LEU A 226 -3.45 12.02 3.97
C LEU A 226 -2.34 11.28 3.25
N ILE A 227 -2.67 10.17 2.59
CA ILE A 227 -1.75 9.42 1.74
C ILE A 227 -2.07 9.80 0.30
N HIS A 228 -1.11 10.38 -0.39
CA HIS A 228 -1.35 10.94 -1.73
C HIS A 228 -0.24 10.58 -2.71
N GLU A 229 -0.64 10.23 -3.94
CA GLU A 229 0.28 10.07 -5.06
C GLU A 229 0.88 11.42 -5.48
N VAL A 230 2.02 11.41 -6.14
CA VAL A 230 2.64 12.66 -6.57
C VAL A 230 3.70 12.46 -7.64
N TYR A 231 3.83 13.42 -8.57
CA TYR A 231 5.00 13.49 -9.42
C TYR A 231 5.89 14.71 -9.13
N SER A 232 7.22 14.51 -9.26
CA SER A 232 8.21 15.57 -9.16
C SER A 232 8.15 16.50 -10.36
N LEU A 233 8.06 17.80 -10.15
CA LEU A 233 8.16 18.81 -11.23
C LEU A 233 9.55 18.86 -11.85
N ASP A 234 10.60 18.63 -11.04
CA ASP A 234 11.96 18.56 -11.55
C ASP A 234 12.12 17.37 -12.52
N GLY A 235 11.71 16.17 -12.11
CA GLY A 235 11.71 15.00 -12.99
C GLY A 235 10.80 15.18 -14.22
N TYR A 236 9.60 15.69 -14.02
CA TYR A 236 8.64 15.99 -15.08
C TYR A 236 9.21 16.93 -16.14
N SER A 237 9.98 17.96 -15.74
CA SER A 237 10.55 18.94 -16.66
C SER A 237 11.41 18.30 -17.74
N ARG A 238 12.05 17.18 -17.46
CA ARG A 238 12.94 16.42 -18.35
C ARG A 238 12.22 15.36 -19.19
N ARG A 239 10.93 15.12 -18.93
CA ARG A 239 10.17 14.12 -19.72
C ARG A 239 9.88 14.61 -21.14
N PRO A 240 9.84 13.69 -22.14
CA PRO A 240 9.34 14.02 -23.48
C PRO A 240 7.89 14.55 -23.43
N GLU A 241 7.51 15.46 -24.35
CA GLU A 241 6.21 16.11 -24.35
C GLU A 241 5.02 15.14 -24.32
N LYS A 242 5.12 14.01 -25.03
CA LYS A 242 4.10 12.94 -24.97
C LYS A 242 3.81 12.51 -23.53
N TRP A 243 4.85 12.30 -22.73
CA TRP A 243 4.70 11.87 -21.34
C TRP A 243 4.30 13.02 -20.41
N LYS A 244 4.69 14.25 -20.72
CA LYS A 244 4.23 15.42 -19.97
C LYS A 244 2.71 15.58 -20.06
N THR A 245 2.15 15.48 -21.28
CA THR A 245 0.71 15.52 -21.49
C THR A 245 0.01 14.41 -20.70
N TYR A 246 0.52 13.17 -20.80
CA TYR A 246 -0.02 12.03 -20.08
C TYR A 246 -0.02 12.27 -18.55
N HIS A 247 1.14 12.54 -17.94
CA HIS A 247 1.23 12.65 -16.49
C HIS A 247 0.42 13.82 -15.93
N LYS A 248 0.30 14.90 -16.66
CA LYS A 248 -0.55 16.04 -16.26
C LYS A 248 -2.03 15.68 -16.19
N ASP A 249 -2.50 14.80 -17.08
CA ASP A 249 -3.91 14.40 -17.13
C ASP A 249 -4.24 13.25 -16.16
N PHE A 250 -3.21 12.54 -15.66
CA PHE A 250 -3.40 11.36 -14.82
C PHE A 250 -2.99 11.57 -13.36
N HIS A 251 -2.02 12.45 -13.06
CA HIS A 251 -1.39 12.53 -11.76
C HIS A 251 -1.29 13.96 -11.21
N THR A 252 -1.02 14.07 -9.92
CA THR A 252 -0.90 15.33 -9.20
C THR A 252 0.55 15.80 -9.11
N SER A 253 0.83 17.04 -9.53
CA SER A 253 2.17 17.61 -9.37
C SER A 253 2.51 17.92 -7.90
N SER A 254 3.80 17.94 -7.58
CA SER A 254 4.29 18.37 -6.26
C SER A 254 3.75 19.75 -5.84
N ARG A 255 3.62 20.69 -6.81
CA ARG A 255 3.04 22.03 -6.56
C ARG A 255 1.55 21.95 -6.25
N ASP A 256 0.80 21.19 -7.03
CA ASP A 256 -0.65 21.07 -6.84
C ASP A 256 -0.97 20.32 -5.55
N LEU A 257 -0.15 19.30 -5.21
CA LEU A 257 -0.28 18.60 -3.93
C LEU A 257 0.00 19.53 -2.74
N ALA A 258 1.05 20.35 -2.80
CA ALA A 258 1.33 21.34 -1.75
C ALA A 258 0.16 22.32 -1.56
N LYS A 259 -0.45 22.80 -2.66
CA LYS A 259 -1.66 23.64 -2.63
C LYS A 259 -2.84 22.90 -1.99
N LEU A 260 -3.10 21.65 -2.43
CA LEU A 260 -4.15 20.80 -1.90
C LEU A 260 -3.97 20.58 -0.39
N ALA A 261 -2.77 20.24 0.06
CA ALA A 261 -2.47 19.97 1.45
C ALA A 261 -2.64 21.20 2.35
N ASN A 262 -2.31 22.40 1.86
CA ASN A 262 -2.58 23.65 2.59
C ASN A 262 -4.09 23.90 2.82
N LEU A 263 -4.94 23.48 1.89
CA LEU A 263 -6.39 23.60 2.00
C LEU A 263 -6.98 22.45 2.84
N ALA A 264 -6.55 21.24 2.61
CA ALA A 264 -7.01 20.03 3.31
C ALA A 264 -6.54 19.93 4.76
N LYS A 265 -5.39 20.54 5.09
CA LYS A 265 -4.78 20.61 6.44
C LYS A 265 -4.64 19.26 7.14
N PRO A 266 -4.09 18.20 6.49
CA PRO A 266 -3.85 16.95 7.19
C PRO A 266 -2.86 17.16 8.35
N LYS A 267 -2.98 16.34 9.42
CA LYS A 267 -1.96 16.35 10.47
C LYS A 267 -0.64 15.75 9.99
N LEU A 268 -0.71 14.80 9.05
CA LEU A 268 0.44 14.21 8.36
C LEU A 268 0.09 14.00 6.87
N LEU A 269 0.94 14.49 5.97
CA LEU A 269 0.94 14.15 4.55
C LEU A 269 2.00 13.07 4.29
N VAL A 270 1.58 11.93 3.72
CA VAL A 270 2.44 10.82 3.31
C VAL A 270 2.45 10.75 1.79
N LEU A 271 3.63 10.93 1.19
CA LEU A 271 3.79 10.79 -0.27
C LEU A 271 3.88 9.30 -0.62
N ASN A 272 3.04 8.84 -1.51
CA ASN A 272 3.00 7.47 -2.01
C ASN A 272 2.98 7.47 -3.53
N HIS A 273 3.16 6.34 -4.20
CA HIS A 273 3.13 6.25 -5.67
C HIS A 273 3.90 7.41 -6.33
N GLN A 274 5.19 7.52 -5.95
CA GLN A 274 6.01 8.69 -6.26
C GLN A 274 6.64 8.58 -7.64
N LEU A 275 6.19 9.38 -8.59
CA LEU A 275 6.74 9.47 -9.95
C LEU A 275 7.92 10.47 -9.97
N ILE A 276 9.10 9.98 -9.63
CA ILE A 276 10.32 10.80 -9.46
C ILE A 276 11.14 10.87 -10.75
N TRP A 277 11.20 9.78 -11.52
CA TRP A 277 12.00 9.58 -12.73
C TRP A 277 13.49 9.86 -12.49
N ASP A 278 14.06 10.84 -13.23
CA ASP A 278 15.47 11.24 -13.11
C ASP A 278 15.73 12.29 -12.03
N SER A 279 14.76 12.49 -11.10
CA SER A 279 14.90 13.35 -9.91
C SER A 279 15.23 12.50 -8.67
N THR A 280 15.16 13.10 -7.46
CA THR A 280 15.37 12.40 -6.19
C THR A 280 14.22 12.64 -5.21
N GLU A 281 14.11 11.78 -4.19
CA GLU A 281 13.11 11.96 -3.12
C GLU A 281 13.34 13.27 -2.36
N GLU A 282 14.59 13.64 -2.12
CA GLU A 282 14.96 14.90 -1.46
C GLU A 282 14.46 16.09 -2.27
N LYS A 283 14.62 16.04 -3.59
CA LYS A 283 14.15 17.10 -4.48
C LYS A 283 12.64 17.21 -4.48
N LEU A 284 11.94 16.08 -4.54
CA LEU A 284 10.47 16.04 -4.43
C LEU A 284 10.00 16.65 -3.08
N LEU A 285 10.64 16.29 -1.98
CA LEU A 285 10.33 16.87 -0.66
C LEU A 285 10.62 18.37 -0.59
N GLU A 286 11.71 18.85 -1.21
CA GLU A 286 12.01 20.28 -1.32
C GLU A 286 10.91 21.02 -2.10
N GLU A 287 10.45 20.47 -3.22
CA GLU A 287 9.35 21.03 -4.02
C GLU A 287 8.09 21.21 -3.16
N ILE A 288 7.68 20.18 -2.42
CA ILE A 288 6.52 20.24 -1.52
C ILE A 288 6.75 21.28 -0.40
N LYS A 289 7.86 21.18 0.32
CA LYS A 289 8.17 22.05 1.48
C LYS A 289 8.37 23.52 1.11
N SER A 290 8.66 23.80 -0.15
CA SER A 290 8.74 25.20 -0.62
C SER A 290 7.41 25.93 -0.56
N GLN A 291 6.28 25.19 -0.52
CA GLN A 291 4.93 25.74 -0.56
C GLN A 291 3.99 25.18 0.53
N TYR A 292 4.39 24.13 1.24
CA TYR A 292 3.63 23.50 2.31
C TYR A 292 4.46 23.43 3.60
N THR A 293 3.94 24.00 4.68
CA THR A 293 4.63 24.06 5.98
C THR A 293 4.20 22.98 6.97
N GLY A 294 3.20 22.17 6.61
CA GLY A 294 2.74 21.05 7.43
C GLY A 294 3.73 19.87 7.45
N LYS A 295 3.42 18.87 8.25
CA LYS A 295 4.25 17.66 8.30
C LYS A 295 4.09 16.86 7.02
N VAL A 296 5.20 16.55 6.35
CA VAL A 296 5.24 15.72 5.15
C VAL A 296 6.40 14.74 5.20
N VAL A 297 6.15 13.51 4.77
CA VAL A 297 7.14 12.43 4.64
C VAL A 297 7.05 11.78 3.27
N SER A 298 8.20 11.35 2.74
CA SER A 298 8.27 10.48 1.57
C SER A 298 8.10 9.04 2.06
N GLY A 299 7.00 8.39 1.69
CA GLY A 299 6.71 7.03 2.12
C GLY A 299 7.62 5.99 1.45
N LYS A 300 7.99 4.97 2.22
CA LYS A 300 8.77 3.80 1.77
C LYS A 300 8.03 2.53 2.10
N ASP A 301 8.36 1.47 1.36
CA ASP A 301 7.83 0.14 1.67
C ASP A 301 8.08 -0.21 3.14
N LEU A 302 7.04 -0.68 3.83
CA LEU A 302 7.01 -1.07 5.23
C LEU A 302 7.10 0.08 6.25
N ASP A 303 6.99 1.34 5.83
CA ASP A 303 6.76 2.43 6.78
C ASP A 303 5.42 2.24 7.50
N ILE A 304 5.41 2.55 8.80
CA ILE A 304 4.26 2.44 9.70
C ILE A 304 3.96 3.81 10.31
N PHE A 305 2.69 4.22 10.25
CA PHE A 305 2.19 5.50 10.79
C PHE A 305 1.05 5.30 11.78
#